data_f0d3b8c9da7a261bda77e5e366626df4
#
_entry.id   f0d3b8c9da7a261bda77e5e366626df4
#
_cell.length_a   1.000
_cell.length_b   1.000
_cell.length_c   1.000
_cell.angle_alpha   90.00
_cell.angle_beta   90.00
_cell.angle_gamma   90.00
#
_symmetry.space_group_name_H-M   'P 1'
#
loop_
_entity.id
_entity.type
_entity.pdbx_description
1 polymer ?
#
loop_
_entity_poly.entity_id
_entity_poly.type
_entity_poly.pdbx_seq_one_letter_code
_entity_poly.pdbx_strand_id
1 'polypeptide(L)'
;RVFQRMVEGDFRAELDTRAPREVGVLLSRMQTLQINLRALICDIVLAARVVKGESERMREESRQLETRAATQADGIATMSATLEQFTAAVSEISESTRRSTGFAEEARQRVTSGQAEMGQSRQASDVVMATVAQAGKLLGGLQAAVAEIDCITRTIRDVADQTNLLALNAAIEAARAGEQGRGFAVVADEVRKLAERTGCSTEEISSTIVRVQDSTRRVLEVMQETAAAVTNSSSRLAATQQAFSEIHSASSGVAHSSHDISTTLAQQSEAAHSIACSMEQMNVLASENQATVSRFKQAADTLHRAADEQHALLAHFDK
;
A
#
# COMPACT_ATOMS: atom_id res chain seq x y z
N ARG A 1 49.83 3.70 -92.66
CA ARG A 1 49.72 2.55 -91.65
C ARG A 1 49.44 3.09 -90.22
N VAL A 2 50.19 4.07 -89.71
CA VAL A 2 50.00 4.56 -88.32
C VAL A 2 48.62 5.22 -88.19
N PHE A 3 48.16 6.05 -89.15
CA PHE A 3 46.81 6.65 -89.19
C PHE A 3 45.69 5.60 -89.10
N GLN A 4 45.86 4.49 -89.78
CA GLN A 4 44.86 3.43 -89.79
C GLN A 4 44.76 2.75 -88.48
N ARG A 5 45.87 2.54 -87.75
CA ARG A 5 45.93 2.05 -86.38
C ARG A 5 45.26 3.04 -85.39
N MET A 6 45.52 4.33 -85.55
CA MET A 6 44.83 5.38 -84.79
C MET A 6 43.32 5.38 -84.97
N VAL A 7 42.82 5.20 -86.17
CA VAL A 7 41.40 5.03 -86.50
C VAL A 7 40.81 3.78 -85.86
N GLU A 8 41.59 2.74 -85.80
CA GLU A 8 41.26 1.46 -85.15
C GLU A 8 41.42 1.50 -83.60
N GLY A 9 41.78 2.69 -83.00
CA GLY A 9 41.88 2.89 -81.57
C GLY A 9 43.29 2.68 -80.97
N ASP A 10 44.28 2.32 -81.79
CA ASP A 10 45.66 2.14 -81.24
C ASP A 10 46.43 3.48 -81.27
N PHE A 11 46.42 4.17 -80.11
CA PHE A 11 47.14 5.45 -79.96
C PHE A 11 48.60 5.22 -79.41
N ARG A 12 49.15 3.97 -79.43
CA ARG A 12 50.53 3.69 -79.00
C ARG A 12 51.52 3.77 -80.15
N ALA A 13 51.07 3.78 -81.39
CA ALA A 13 51.90 3.82 -82.57
C ALA A 13 52.69 5.15 -82.67
N GLU A 14 54.02 5.09 -82.68
CA GLU A 14 54.86 6.30 -82.85
C GLU A 14 54.73 6.93 -84.22
N LEU A 15 54.45 8.21 -84.27
CA LEU A 15 54.42 9.05 -85.44
C LEU A 15 55.85 9.56 -85.72
N ASP A 16 56.43 9.22 -86.93
CA ASP A 16 57.70 9.77 -87.38
C ASP A 16 57.51 11.26 -87.84
N THR A 17 57.96 12.20 -87.01
CA THR A 17 57.85 13.65 -87.16
C THR A 17 58.98 14.24 -88.05
N ARG A 18 59.91 13.42 -88.56
CA ARG A 18 61.12 13.89 -89.36
C ARG A 18 60.78 14.24 -90.79
N ALA A 19 59.54 14.44 -91.15
CA ALA A 19 59.13 14.84 -92.48
C ALA A 19 59.43 16.34 -92.78
N PRO A 20 59.82 16.68 -94.01
CA PRO A 20 60.21 18.04 -94.30
C PRO A 20 59.02 19.07 -94.35
N ARG A 21 59.32 20.31 -93.84
CA ARG A 21 58.43 21.53 -93.88
C ARG A 21 57.03 21.26 -93.29
N GLU A 22 55.94 21.59 -93.97
CA GLU A 22 54.57 21.58 -93.50
C GLU A 22 54.05 20.22 -93.05
N VAL A 23 54.56 19.16 -93.63
CA VAL A 23 54.21 17.77 -93.23
C VAL A 23 54.73 17.43 -91.89
N GLY A 24 55.98 17.86 -91.56
CA GLY A 24 56.57 17.63 -90.19
C GLY A 24 55.81 18.39 -89.13
N VAL A 25 55.35 19.61 -89.38
CA VAL A 25 54.50 20.43 -88.47
C VAL A 25 53.15 19.72 -88.21
N LEU A 26 52.50 19.19 -89.26
CA LEU A 26 51.24 18.47 -89.15
C LEU A 26 51.39 17.21 -88.31
N LEU A 27 52.45 16.43 -88.55
CA LEU A 27 52.75 15.18 -87.81
C LEU A 27 53.04 15.49 -86.38
N SER A 28 53.76 16.58 -86.02
CA SER A 28 54.01 17.00 -84.68
C SER A 28 52.75 17.40 -83.93
N ARG A 29 51.83 18.14 -84.56
CA ARG A 29 50.51 18.50 -84.01
C ARG A 29 49.62 17.26 -83.78
N MET A 30 49.69 16.30 -84.72
CA MET A 30 48.96 15.01 -84.53
C MET A 30 49.55 14.17 -83.41
N GLN A 31 50.85 14.21 -83.25
CA GLN A 31 51.49 13.53 -82.07
C GLN A 31 51.04 14.16 -80.77
N THR A 32 50.95 15.48 -80.71
CA THR A 32 50.42 16.18 -79.51
C THR A 32 48.94 15.78 -79.24
N LEU A 33 48.11 15.72 -80.33
CA LEU A 33 46.73 15.28 -80.23
C LEU A 33 46.65 13.82 -79.70
N GLN A 34 47.51 12.91 -80.22
CA GLN A 34 47.59 11.51 -79.78
C GLN A 34 47.94 11.40 -78.31
N ILE A 35 48.93 12.18 -77.85
CA ILE A 35 49.33 12.20 -76.42
C ILE A 35 48.17 12.68 -75.53
N ASN A 36 47.51 13.78 -75.96
CA ASN A 36 46.37 14.30 -75.19
C ASN A 36 45.19 13.33 -75.16
N LEU A 37 44.84 12.68 -76.30
CA LEU A 37 43.79 11.66 -76.30
C LEU A 37 44.12 10.48 -75.43
N ARG A 38 45.38 10.02 -75.45
CA ARG A 38 45.81 8.91 -74.57
C ARG A 38 45.73 9.28 -73.11
N ALA A 39 46.12 10.49 -72.71
CA ALA A 39 45.99 10.98 -71.36
C ALA A 39 44.51 11.03 -70.92
N LEU A 40 43.60 11.59 -71.74
CA LEU A 40 42.16 11.59 -71.49
C LEU A 40 41.57 10.18 -71.35
N ILE A 41 41.96 9.22 -72.18
CA ILE A 41 41.53 7.81 -72.11
C ILE A 41 41.99 7.21 -70.76
N CYS A 42 43.23 7.45 -70.37
CA CYS A 42 43.78 6.97 -69.10
C CYS A 42 43.00 7.55 -67.93
N ASP A 43 42.74 8.88 -67.93
CA ASP A 43 41.97 9.56 -66.87
C ASP A 43 40.53 9.01 -66.80
N ILE A 44 39.88 8.73 -67.94
CA ILE A 44 38.51 8.16 -67.93
C ILE A 44 38.53 6.72 -67.38
N VAL A 45 39.53 5.90 -67.76
CA VAL A 45 39.69 4.53 -67.20
C VAL A 45 39.87 4.56 -65.69
N LEU A 46 40.74 5.46 -65.19
CA LEU A 46 40.91 5.63 -63.73
C LEU A 46 39.63 6.10 -63.05
N ALA A 47 38.91 7.07 -63.62
CA ALA A 47 37.61 7.52 -63.09
C ALA A 47 36.58 6.39 -63.06
N ALA A 48 36.48 5.58 -64.14
CA ALA A 48 35.60 4.42 -64.19
C ALA A 48 35.91 3.38 -63.08
N ARG A 49 37.19 3.14 -62.82
CA ARG A 49 37.62 2.22 -61.72
C ARG A 49 37.19 2.78 -60.36
N VAL A 50 37.39 4.08 -60.13
CA VAL A 50 36.95 4.74 -58.86
C VAL A 50 35.43 4.62 -58.71
N VAL A 51 34.65 4.94 -59.76
CA VAL A 51 33.19 4.81 -59.73
C VAL A 51 32.74 3.38 -59.45
N LYS A 52 33.40 2.40 -60.03
CA LYS A 52 33.13 0.99 -59.79
C LYS A 52 33.40 0.63 -58.32
N GLY A 53 34.55 1.01 -57.74
CA GLY A 53 34.89 0.75 -56.38
C GLY A 53 33.90 1.42 -55.40
N GLU A 54 33.51 2.66 -55.66
CA GLU A 54 32.53 3.38 -54.80
C GLU A 54 31.12 2.75 -54.94
N SER A 55 30.73 2.27 -56.12
CA SER A 55 29.45 1.55 -56.28
C SER A 55 29.40 0.22 -55.54
N GLU A 56 30.53 -0.52 -55.47
CA GLU A 56 30.66 -1.74 -54.68
C GLU A 56 30.57 -1.43 -53.17
N ARG A 57 31.24 -0.39 -52.69
CA ARG A 57 31.10 0.09 -51.31
C ARG A 57 29.65 0.48 -50.97
N MET A 58 28.98 1.23 -51.84
CA MET A 58 27.59 1.63 -51.65
C MET A 58 26.65 0.42 -51.56
N ARG A 59 26.90 -0.65 -52.31
CA ARG A 59 26.15 -1.91 -52.22
C ARG A 59 26.32 -2.55 -50.87
N GLU A 60 27.57 -2.63 -50.36
CA GLU A 60 27.83 -3.24 -49.04
C GLU A 60 27.22 -2.39 -47.91
N GLU A 61 27.35 -1.07 -47.96
CA GLU A 61 26.71 -0.16 -46.99
C GLU A 61 25.18 -0.29 -47.01
N SER A 62 24.58 -0.39 -48.24
CA SER A 62 23.14 -0.61 -48.38
C SER A 62 22.68 -1.92 -47.75
N ARG A 63 23.46 -3.02 -47.89
CA ARG A 63 23.18 -4.32 -47.25
C ARG A 63 23.24 -4.24 -45.73
N GLN A 64 24.21 -3.50 -45.19
CA GLN A 64 24.32 -3.30 -43.73
C GLN A 64 23.14 -2.45 -43.19
N LEU A 65 22.73 -1.41 -43.93
CA LEU A 65 21.55 -0.59 -43.61
C LEU A 65 20.26 -1.40 -43.64
N GLU A 66 20.10 -2.31 -44.63
CA GLU A 66 18.96 -3.23 -44.69
C GLU A 66 18.86 -4.11 -43.45
N THR A 67 19.99 -4.69 -43.01
CA THR A 67 20.03 -5.47 -41.76
C THR A 67 19.69 -4.65 -40.53
N ARG A 68 20.22 -3.42 -40.44
CA ARG A 68 19.92 -2.52 -39.33
C ARG A 68 18.44 -2.08 -39.30
N ALA A 69 17.86 -1.81 -40.47
CA ALA A 69 16.45 -1.46 -40.59
C ALA A 69 15.53 -2.61 -40.15
N ALA A 70 15.87 -3.86 -40.50
CA ALA A 70 15.15 -5.04 -40.05
C ALA A 70 15.23 -5.21 -38.52
N THR A 71 16.43 -5.08 -37.93
CA THR A 71 16.62 -5.13 -36.47
C THR A 71 15.86 -4.01 -35.76
N GLN A 72 15.81 -2.81 -36.35
CA GLN A 72 15.04 -1.67 -35.82
C GLN A 72 13.54 -1.97 -35.82
N ALA A 73 13.00 -2.53 -36.91
CA ALA A 73 11.59 -2.90 -37.00
C ALA A 73 11.20 -3.96 -35.94
N ASP A 74 12.03 -4.96 -35.73
CA ASP A 74 11.84 -5.98 -34.67
C ASP A 74 11.89 -5.38 -33.26
N GLY A 75 12.84 -4.46 -33.02
CA GLY A 75 12.92 -3.70 -31.77
C GLY A 75 11.65 -2.86 -31.51
N ILE A 76 11.09 -2.21 -32.52
CA ILE A 76 9.84 -1.44 -32.42
C ILE A 76 8.67 -2.37 -32.10
N ALA A 77 8.56 -3.53 -32.73
CA ALA A 77 7.51 -4.50 -32.45
C ALA A 77 7.57 -5.01 -31.01
N THR A 78 8.78 -5.34 -30.51
CA THR A 78 9.02 -5.76 -29.13
C THR A 78 8.64 -4.66 -28.14
N MET A 79 8.99 -3.41 -28.43
CA MET A 79 8.67 -2.25 -27.59
C MET A 79 7.15 -2.00 -27.55
N SER A 80 6.43 -2.20 -28.68
CA SER A 80 4.97 -2.11 -28.75
C SER A 80 4.31 -3.12 -27.81
N ALA A 81 4.72 -4.39 -27.87
CA ALA A 81 4.19 -5.42 -27.00
C ALA A 81 4.48 -5.12 -25.50
N THR A 82 5.67 -4.62 -25.20
CA THR A 82 6.04 -4.22 -23.84
C THR A 82 5.20 -3.05 -23.34
N LEU A 83 4.91 -2.08 -24.20
CA LEU A 83 4.09 -0.91 -23.85
C LEU A 83 2.62 -1.31 -23.61
N GLU A 84 2.09 -2.25 -24.38
CA GLU A 84 0.75 -2.81 -24.11
C GLU A 84 0.68 -3.47 -22.74
N GLN A 85 1.67 -4.31 -22.39
CA GLN A 85 1.77 -4.94 -21.07
C GLN A 85 1.91 -3.90 -19.95
N PHE A 86 2.73 -2.87 -20.15
CA PHE A 86 2.89 -1.77 -19.20
C PHE A 86 1.58 -1.02 -18.96
N THR A 87 0.85 -0.69 -20.01
CA THR A 87 -0.45 0.01 -19.93
C THR A 87 -1.49 -0.84 -19.18
N ALA A 88 -1.53 -2.16 -19.44
CA ALA A 88 -2.38 -3.09 -18.71
C ALA A 88 -2.02 -3.14 -17.22
N ALA A 89 -0.74 -3.20 -16.87
CA ALA A 89 -0.27 -3.18 -15.49
C ALA A 89 -0.64 -1.87 -14.76
N VAL A 90 -0.46 -0.72 -15.40
CA VAL A 90 -0.87 0.59 -14.87
C VAL A 90 -2.38 0.61 -14.58
N SER A 91 -3.20 0.05 -15.46
CA SER A 91 -4.66 -0.05 -15.27
C SER A 91 -5.01 -0.95 -14.08
N GLU A 92 -4.35 -2.11 -13.94
CA GLU A 92 -4.58 -3.03 -12.82
C GLU A 92 -4.17 -2.42 -11.47
N ILE A 93 -3.02 -1.73 -11.42
CA ILE A 93 -2.58 -1.02 -10.21
C ILE A 93 -3.56 0.10 -9.86
N SER A 94 -4.09 0.83 -10.85
CA SER A 94 -5.09 1.88 -10.64
C SER A 94 -6.36 1.32 -9.98
N GLU A 95 -6.89 0.21 -10.47
CA GLU A 95 -8.06 -0.45 -9.87
C GLU A 95 -7.76 -0.99 -8.46
N SER A 96 -6.57 -1.56 -8.23
CA SER A 96 -6.14 -2.02 -6.90
C SER A 96 -6.03 -0.86 -5.91
N THR A 97 -5.49 0.27 -6.36
CA THR A 97 -5.35 1.50 -5.55
C THR A 97 -6.72 2.06 -5.17
N ARG A 98 -7.66 2.09 -6.11
CA ARG A 98 -9.05 2.52 -5.85
C ARG A 98 -9.73 1.63 -4.81
N ARG A 99 -9.56 0.30 -4.90
CA ARG A 99 -10.08 -0.65 -3.88
C ARG A 99 -9.44 -0.41 -2.51
N SER A 100 -8.13 -0.18 -2.45
CA SER A 100 -7.41 0.10 -1.20
C SER A 100 -7.93 1.37 -0.53
N THR A 101 -8.21 2.42 -1.29
CA THR A 101 -8.85 3.65 -0.79
C THR A 101 -10.23 3.36 -0.22
N GLY A 102 -11.03 2.53 -0.91
CA GLY A 102 -12.35 2.12 -0.43
C GLY A 102 -12.29 1.37 0.90
N PHE A 103 -11.37 0.42 1.04
CA PHE A 103 -11.18 -0.33 2.29
C PHE A 103 -10.68 0.56 3.44
N ALA A 104 -9.79 1.51 3.16
CA ALA A 104 -9.31 2.45 4.16
C ALA A 104 -10.45 3.36 4.68
N GLU A 105 -11.33 3.82 3.80
CA GLU A 105 -12.49 4.63 4.18
C GLU A 105 -13.53 3.82 4.97
N GLU A 106 -13.81 2.57 4.55
CA GLU A 106 -14.68 1.67 5.30
C GLU A 106 -14.12 1.38 6.70
N ALA A 107 -12.82 1.09 6.81
CA ALA A 107 -12.16 0.88 8.10
C ALA A 107 -12.29 2.11 9.00
N ARG A 108 -12.08 3.31 8.47
CA ARG A 108 -12.24 4.59 9.19
C ARG A 108 -13.65 4.76 9.71
N GLN A 109 -14.66 4.44 8.90
CA GLN A 109 -16.06 4.54 9.27
C GLN A 109 -16.43 3.56 10.38
N ARG A 110 -15.96 2.29 10.26
CA ARG A 110 -16.16 1.26 11.31
C ARG A 110 -15.50 1.64 12.63
N VAL A 111 -14.30 2.21 12.57
CA VAL A 111 -13.60 2.72 13.76
C VAL A 111 -14.37 3.84 14.43
N THR A 112 -14.89 4.79 13.68
CA THR A 112 -15.70 5.90 14.21
C THR A 112 -16.95 5.38 14.92
N SER A 113 -17.64 4.40 14.33
CA SER A 113 -18.80 3.76 14.97
C SER A 113 -18.40 3.00 16.23
N GLY A 114 -17.31 2.23 16.19
CA GLY A 114 -16.78 1.53 17.36
C GLY A 114 -16.36 2.45 18.51
N GLN A 115 -15.79 3.61 18.21
CA GLN A 115 -15.45 4.63 19.21
C GLN A 115 -16.71 5.19 19.89
N ALA A 116 -17.80 5.40 19.13
CA ALA A 116 -19.08 5.84 19.72
C ALA A 116 -19.67 4.79 20.66
N GLU A 117 -19.64 3.50 20.30
CA GLU A 117 -20.10 2.41 21.17
C GLU A 117 -19.24 2.25 22.43
N MET A 118 -17.91 2.43 22.30
CA MET A 118 -17.00 2.44 23.46
C MET A 118 -17.31 3.60 24.41
N GLY A 119 -17.67 4.79 23.86
CA GLY A 119 -18.12 5.93 24.64
C GLY A 119 -19.38 5.62 25.47
N GLN A 120 -20.36 4.94 24.88
CA GLN A 120 -21.59 4.51 25.59
C GLN A 120 -21.28 3.46 26.66
N SER A 121 -20.41 2.47 26.36
CA SER A 121 -19.99 1.46 27.31
C SER A 121 -19.27 2.05 28.53
N ARG A 122 -18.43 3.08 28.31
CA ARG A 122 -17.78 3.81 29.41
C ARG A 122 -18.81 4.53 30.27
N GLN A 123 -19.78 5.24 29.67
CA GLN A 123 -20.83 5.90 30.39
C GLN A 123 -21.66 4.91 31.22
N ALA A 124 -22.00 3.75 30.70
CA ALA A 124 -22.68 2.68 31.44
C ALA A 124 -21.85 2.20 32.64
N SER A 125 -20.53 2.01 32.47
CA SER A 125 -19.61 1.66 33.55
C SER A 125 -19.59 2.73 34.68
N ASP A 126 -19.56 4.00 34.31
CA ASP A 126 -19.60 5.13 35.28
C ASP A 126 -20.89 5.12 36.07
N VAL A 127 -22.06 4.85 35.46
CA VAL A 127 -23.35 4.70 36.14
C VAL A 127 -23.33 3.53 37.13
N VAL A 128 -22.78 2.37 36.72
CA VAL A 128 -22.66 1.23 37.62
C VAL A 128 -21.77 1.57 38.85
N MET A 129 -20.62 2.23 38.64
CA MET A 129 -19.76 2.68 39.74
C MET A 129 -20.46 3.61 40.70
N ALA A 130 -21.24 4.59 40.17
CA ALA A 130 -22.05 5.51 41.00
C ALA A 130 -23.10 4.74 41.82
N THR A 131 -23.77 3.76 41.23
CA THR A 131 -24.79 2.93 41.86
C THR A 131 -24.18 2.07 42.97
N VAL A 132 -23.02 1.43 42.72
CA VAL A 132 -22.30 0.66 43.75
C VAL A 132 -21.86 1.54 44.93
N ALA A 133 -21.36 2.73 44.65
CA ALA A 133 -20.97 3.68 45.71
C ALA A 133 -22.17 4.13 46.56
N GLN A 134 -23.32 4.39 45.94
CA GLN A 134 -24.56 4.76 46.64
C GLN A 134 -25.08 3.59 47.50
N ALA A 135 -25.10 2.38 46.96
CA ALA A 135 -25.54 1.22 47.71
C ALA A 135 -24.60 0.91 48.87
N GLY A 136 -23.30 1.12 48.74
CA GLY A 136 -22.32 1.05 49.81
C GLY A 136 -22.62 1.99 50.96
N LYS A 137 -23.03 3.25 50.65
CA LYS A 137 -23.45 4.22 51.67
C LYS A 137 -24.71 3.75 52.44
N LEU A 138 -25.71 3.24 51.72
CA LEU A 138 -26.95 2.74 52.32
C LEU A 138 -26.70 1.55 53.23
N LEU A 139 -25.83 0.61 52.79
CA LEU A 139 -25.45 -0.53 53.63
C LEU A 139 -24.64 -0.11 54.87
N GLY A 140 -23.78 0.89 54.76
CA GLY A 140 -23.11 1.49 55.91
C GLY A 140 -24.09 2.08 56.93
N GLY A 141 -25.15 2.76 56.47
CA GLY A 141 -26.25 3.24 57.33
C GLY A 141 -27.03 2.10 57.99
N LEU A 142 -27.32 1.02 57.25
CA LEU A 142 -27.97 -0.18 57.78
C LEU A 142 -27.10 -0.85 58.86
N GLN A 143 -25.81 -0.95 58.66
CA GLN A 143 -24.87 -1.55 59.61
C GLN A 143 -24.84 -0.74 60.91
N ALA A 144 -24.87 0.58 60.86
CA ALA A 144 -24.97 1.45 62.05
C ALA A 144 -26.28 1.25 62.80
N ALA A 145 -27.40 1.20 62.08
CA ALA A 145 -28.73 0.99 62.70
C ALA A 145 -28.85 -0.40 63.37
N VAL A 146 -28.31 -1.43 62.72
CA VAL A 146 -28.28 -2.80 63.27
C VAL A 146 -27.40 -2.88 64.53
N ALA A 147 -26.27 -2.16 64.56
CA ALA A 147 -25.43 -2.06 65.77
C ALA A 147 -26.15 -1.33 66.92
N GLU A 148 -26.94 -0.32 66.62
CA GLU A 148 -27.76 0.35 67.66
C GLU A 148 -28.86 -0.57 68.22
N ILE A 149 -29.54 -1.34 67.34
CA ILE A 149 -30.55 -2.32 67.77
C ILE A 149 -29.89 -3.44 68.63
N ASP A 150 -28.70 -3.88 68.29
CA ASP A 150 -27.95 -4.85 69.09
C ASP A 150 -27.67 -4.33 70.50
N CYS A 151 -27.29 -3.05 70.66
CA CYS A 151 -27.09 -2.40 71.94
C CYS A 151 -28.40 -2.32 72.74
N ILE A 152 -29.50 -1.95 72.11
CA ILE A 152 -30.83 -1.88 72.78
C ILE A 152 -31.26 -3.28 73.20
N THR A 153 -31.10 -4.30 72.35
CA THR A 153 -31.47 -5.72 72.68
C THR A 153 -30.72 -6.24 73.84
N ARG A 154 -29.43 -5.95 73.97
CA ARG A 154 -28.64 -6.31 75.17
C ARG A 154 -29.19 -5.63 76.44
N THR A 155 -29.49 -4.33 76.33
CA THR A 155 -30.09 -3.59 77.49
C THR A 155 -31.43 -4.19 77.93
N ILE A 156 -32.30 -4.59 76.99
CA ILE A 156 -33.57 -5.25 77.32
C ILE A 156 -33.34 -6.61 77.97
N ARG A 157 -32.37 -7.38 77.54
CA ARG A 157 -31.97 -8.65 78.12
C ARG A 157 -31.53 -8.44 79.55
N ASP A 158 -30.62 -7.46 79.75
CA ASP A 158 -30.16 -7.13 81.16
C ASP A 158 -31.31 -6.76 82.08
N VAL A 159 -32.31 -5.97 81.63
CA VAL A 159 -33.49 -5.61 82.35
C VAL A 159 -34.39 -6.82 82.60
N ALA A 160 -34.53 -7.73 81.65
CA ALA A 160 -35.29 -8.99 81.85
C ALA A 160 -34.62 -9.89 82.86
N ASP A 161 -33.29 -10.04 82.82
CA ASP A 161 -32.54 -10.84 83.86
C ASP A 161 -32.66 -10.24 85.28
N GLN A 162 -32.58 -8.89 85.38
CA GLN A 162 -32.80 -8.21 86.65
C GLN A 162 -34.23 -8.39 87.14
N THR A 163 -35.24 -8.28 86.22
CA THR A 163 -36.65 -8.49 86.63
C THR A 163 -36.94 -9.91 87.01
N ASN A 164 -36.31 -10.88 86.36
CA ASN A 164 -36.39 -12.30 86.78
C ASN A 164 -35.85 -12.57 88.20
N LEU A 165 -34.68 -11.94 88.49
CA LEU A 165 -34.11 -11.99 89.86
C LEU A 165 -35.00 -11.28 90.86
N LEU A 166 -35.56 -10.12 90.61
CA LEU A 166 -36.49 -9.41 91.49
C LEU A 166 -37.74 -10.23 91.75
N ALA A 167 -38.34 -10.80 90.68
CA ALA A 167 -39.50 -11.65 90.78
C ALA A 167 -39.25 -12.93 91.59
N LEU A 168 -38.07 -13.55 91.39
CA LEU A 168 -37.63 -14.69 92.22
C LEU A 168 -37.52 -14.32 93.71
N ASN A 169 -36.88 -13.20 94.02
CA ASN A 169 -36.77 -12.69 95.37
C ASN A 169 -38.16 -12.40 96.02
N ALA A 170 -39.08 -11.79 95.22
CA ALA A 170 -40.46 -11.52 95.60
C ALA A 170 -41.25 -12.83 95.85
N ALA A 171 -41.07 -13.86 95.07
CA ALA A 171 -41.67 -15.19 95.21
C ALA A 171 -41.19 -15.88 96.48
N ILE A 172 -39.89 -15.77 96.75
CA ILE A 172 -39.31 -16.28 98.00
C ILE A 172 -39.92 -15.61 99.28
N GLU A 173 -40.01 -14.29 99.27
CA GLU A 173 -40.53 -13.55 100.41
C GLU A 173 -42.04 -13.73 100.51
N ALA A 174 -42.80 -13.87 99.44
CA ALA A 174 -44.22 -14.25 99.43
C ALA A 174 -44.46 -15.64 100.02
N ALA A 175 -43.60 -16.62 99.74
CA ALA A 175 -43.63 -17.96 100.31
C ALA A 175 -43.31 -17.90 101.84
N ARG A 176 -42.46 -16.98 102.24
CA ARG A 176 -42.06 -16.78 103.68
C ARG A 176 -43.17 -16.18 104.48
N ALA A 177 -44.07 -15.40 103.87
CA ALA A 177 -45.25 -14.77 104.49
C ALA A 177 -46.47 -15.73 104.69
N GLY A 178 -46.38 -16.98 104.25
CA GLY A 178 -47.36 -18.04 104.36
C GLY A 178 -48.69 -17.69 103.66
N GLU A 179 -49.86 -17.99 104.33
CA GLU A 179 -51.21 -17.72 103.74
C GLU A 179 -51.48 -16.26 103.35
N GLN A 180 -50.82 -15.31 104.01
CA GLN A 180 -50.97 -13.89 103.71
C GLN A 180 -50.21 -13.46 102.43
N GLY A 181 -49.23 -14.23 102.00
CA GLY A 181 -48.40 -14.01 100.83
C GLY A 181 -48.94 -14.62 99.54
N ARG A 182 -49.99 -15.49 99.53
CA ARG A 182 -50.44 -16.28 98.36
C ARG A 182 -50.77 -15.39 97.14
N GLY A 183 -51.41 -14.24 97.24
CA GLY A 183 -51.70 -13.37 96.13
C GLY A 183 -50.46 -12.73 95.52
N PHE A 184 -49.43 -12.39 96.35
CA PHE A 184 -48.13 -11.87 95.88
C PHE A 184 -47.28 -12.95 95.22
N ALA A 185 -47.33 -14.21 95.69
CA ALA A 185 -46.62 -15.33 95.10
C ALA A 185 -47.08 -15.57 93.60
N VAL A 186 -48.40 -15.52 93.40
CA VAL A 186 -48.93 -15.66 92.02
C VAL A 186 -48.48 -14.53 91.08
N VAL A 187 -48.48 -13.27 91.58
CA VAL A 187 -48.00 -12.12 90.78
C VAL A 187 -46.49 -12.24 90.50
N ALA A 188 -45.71 -12.63 91.55
CA ALA A 188 -44.25 -12.83 91.39
C ALA A 188 -43.93 -13.91 90.36
N ASP A 189 -44.62 -15.06 90.38
CA ASP A 189 -44.43 -16.13 89.44
C ASP A 189 -44.83 -15.68 87.99
N GLU A 190 -45.89 -14.86 87.83
CA GLU A 190 -46.30 -14.36 86.55
C GLU A 190 -45.28 -13.34 86.00
N VAL A 191 -44.72 -12.44 86.86
CA VAL A 191 -43.63 -11.53 86.45
C VAL A 191 -42.37 -12.33 86.09
N ARG A 192 -42.05 -13.40 86.85
CA ARG A 192 -40.92 -14.27 86.54
C ARG A 192 -41.08 -14.92 85.16
N LYS A 193 -42.24 -15.47 84.83
CA LYS A 193 -42.55 -16.05 83.50
C LYS A 193 -42.46 -15.02 82.39
N LEU A 194 -42.91 -13.78 82.62
CA LEU A 194 -42.83 -12.70 81.67
C LEU A 194 -41.37 -12.32 81.39
N ALA A 195 -40.53 -12.25 82.48
CA ALA A 195 -39.12 -11.97 82.38
C ALA A 195 -38.37 -13.05 81.53
N GLU A 196 -38.67 -14.33 81.84
CA GLU A 196 -38.10 -15.51 81.06
C GLU A 196 -38.52 -15.43 79.60
N ARG A 197 -39.78 -15.13 79.29
CA ARG A 197 -40.25 -14.94 77.88
C ARG A 197 -39.56 -13.78 77.25
N THR A 198 -39.35 -12.68 77.92
CA THR A 198 -38.65 -11.50 77.35
C THR A 198 -37.19 -11.86 77.06
N GLY A 199 -36.52 -12.59 77.94
CA GLY A 199 -35.17 -13.12 77.74
C GLY A 199 -35.06 -13.99 76.49
N CYS A 200 -35.97 -14.96 76.29
CA CYS A 200 -36.03 -15.78 75.08
C CYS A 200 -36.25 -14.95 73.81
N SER A 201 -37.18 -13.98 73.83
CA SER A 201 -37.47 -13.08 72.67
C SER A 201 -36.21 -12.24 72.35
N THR A 202 -35.52 -11.69 73.31
CA THR A 202 -34.26 -10.95 73.08
C THR A 202 -33.16 -11.82 72.46
N GLU A 203 -33.10 -13.10 72.83
CA GLU A 203 -32.15 -14.04 72.20
C GLU A 203 -32.43 -14.33 70.77
N GLU A 204 -33.73 -14.51 70.41
CA GLU A 204 -34.17 -14.64 69.02
C GLU A 204 -33.87 -13.39 68.18
N ILE A 205 -34.10 -12.20 68.73
CA ILE A 205 -33.77 -10.91 68.12
C ILE A 205 -32.23 -10.82 67.89
N SER A 206 -31.40 -11.16 68.88
CA SER A 206 -29.94 -11.15 68.81
C SER A 206 -29.43 -12.10 67.72
N SER A 207 -30.00 -13.29 67.64
CA SER A 207 -29.69 -14.24 66.54
C SER A 207 -30.02 -13.65 65.14
N THR A 208 -31.16 -12.95 65.06
CA THR A 208 -31.58 -12.28 63.80
C THR A 208 -30.61 -11.13 63.42
N ILE A 209 -30.20 -10.34 64.40
CA ILE A 209 -29.19 -9.28 64.24
C ILE A 209 -27.88 -9.84 63.66
N VAL A 210 -27.34 -10.91 64.23
CA VAL A 210 -26.12 -11.55 63.73
C VAL A 210 -26.25 -11.98 62.29
N ARG A 211 -27.40 -12.57 61.91
CA ARG A 211 -27.65 -12.97 60.50
C ARG A 211 -27.73 -11.78 59.59
N VAL A 212 -28.37 -10.66 59.98
CA VAL A 212 -28.43 -9.42 59.18
C VAL A 212 -27.05 -8.82 59.01
N GLN A 213 -26.23 -8.78 60.09
CA GLN A 213 -24.86 -8.28 60.02
C GLN A 213 -24.02 -9.11 59.05
N ASP A 214 -24.10 -10.46 59.12
CA ASP A 214 -23.35 -11.34 58.21
C ASP A 214 -23.80 -11.14 56.74
N SER A 215 -25.12 -11.05 56.49
CA SER A 215 -25.65 -10.78 55.16
C SER A 215 -25.19 -9.42 54.62
N THR A 216 -25.20 -8.38 55.45
CA THR A 216 -24.76 -7.03 55.06
C THR A 216 -23.26 -7.02 54.70
N ARG A 217 -22.42 -7.73 55.49
CA ARG A 217 -21.00 -7.88 55.22
C ARG A 217 -20.76 -8.56 53.84
N ARG A 218 -21.45 -9.67 53.57
CA ARG A 218 -21.34 -10.37 52.29
C ARG A 218 -21.74 -9.49 51.11
N VAL A 219 -22.80 -8.67 51.23
CA VAL A 219 -23.19 -7.76 50.20
C VAL A 219 -22.14 -6.69 49.97
N LEU A 220 -21.49 -6.15 51.01
CA LEU A 220 -20.37 -5.21 50.86
C LEU A 220 -19.17 -5.83 50.17
N GLU A 221 -18.82 -7.09 50.45
CA GLU A 221 -17.76 -7.82 49.75
C GLU A 221 -18.06 -7.96 48.25
N VAL A 222 -19.26 -8.40 47.87
CA VAL A 222 -19.69 -8.51 46.48
C VAL A 222 -19.67 -7.14 45.78
N MET A 223 -20.04 -6.05 46.46
CA MET A 223 -19.95 -4.70 45.92
C MET A 223 -18.50 -4.26 45.63
N GLN A 224 -17.57 -4.60 46.55
CA GLN A 224 -16.16 -4.28 46.33
C GLN A 224 -15.60 -5.07 45.12
N GLU A 225 -15.95 -6.34 44.99
CA GLU A 225 -15.58 -7.15 43.81
C GLU A 225 -16.16 -6.55 42.52
N THR A 226 -17.43 -6.13 42.57
CA THR A 226 -18.09 -5.47 41.42
C THR A 226 -17.37 -4.18 41.03
N ALA A 227 -17.03 -3.33 42.02
CA ALA A 227 -16.28 -2.09 41.75
C ALA A 227 -14.91 -2.37 41.13
N ALA A 228 -14.19 -3.38 41.62
CA ALA A 228 -12.91 -3.78 41.03
C ALA A 228 -13.07 -4.30 39.59
N ALA A 229 -14.10 -5.11 39.31
CA ALA A 229 -14.40 -5.60 37.97
C ALA A 229 -14.73 -4.49 36.98
N VAL A 230 -15.54 -3.51 37.43
CA VAL A 230 -15.89 -2.34 36.58
C VAL A 230 -14.65 -1.47 36.31
N THR A 231 -13.80 -1.25 37.29
CA THR A 231 -12.54 -0.51 37.12
C THR A 231 -11.63 -1.18 36.10
N ASN A 232 -11.48 -2.49 36.16
CA ASN A 232 -10.71 -3.28 35.19
C ASN A 232 -11.35 -3.17 33.79
N SER A 233 -12.67 -3.27 33.69
CA SER A 233 -13.39 -3.08 32.44
C SER A 233 -13.15 -1.69 31.83
N SER A 234 -13.21 -0.63 32.64
CA SER A 234 -12.92 0.74 32.18
C SER A 234 -11.49 0.91 31.65
N SER A 235 -10.50 0.27 32.30
CA SER A 235 -9.12 0.26 31.82
C SER A 235 -8.99 -0.43 30.46
N ARG A 236 -9.67 -1.56 30.27
CA ARG A 236 -9.69 -2.27 28.97
C ARG A 236 -10.39 -1.48 27.88
N LEU A 237 -11.47 -0.77 28.20
CA LEU A 237 -12.14 0.13 27.27
C LEU A 237 -11.20 1.25 26.81
N ALA A 238 -10.43 1.85 27.73
CA ALA A 238 -9.43 2.87 27.37
C ALA A 238 -8.35 2.33 26.42
N ALA A 239 -7.84 1.12 26.66
CA ALA A 239 -6.87 0.46 25.77
C ALA A 239 -7.47 0.19 24.38
N THR A 240 -8.73 -0.25 24.30
CA THR A 240 -9.44 -0.46 23.02
C THR A 240 -9.65 0.87 22.28
N GLN A 241 -9.95 1.94 23.00
CA GLN A 241 -10.11 3.28 22.41
C GLN A 241 -8.79 3.79 21.81
N GLN A 242 -7.66 3.51 22.47
CA GLN A 242 -6.33 3.81 21.93
C GLN A 242 -6.05 3.01 20.64
N ALA A 243 -6.34 1.71 20.62
CA ALA A 243 -6.17 0.88 19.43
C ALA A 243 -7.04 1.38 18.26
N PHE A 244 -8.26 1.80 18.51
CA PHE A 244 -9.12 2.43 17.47
C PHE A 244 -8.50 3.72 16.92
N SER A 245 -7.90 4.55 17.77
CA SER A 245 -7.20 5.77 17.33
C SER A 245 -6.02 5.44 16.40
N GLU A 246 -5.27 4.40 16.72
CA GLU A 246 -4.14 3.92 15.89
C GLU A 246 -4.63 3.37 14.53
N ILE A 247 -5.72 2.58 14.51
CA ILE A 247 -6.32 2.09 13.27
C ILE A 247 -6.85 3.25 12.42
N HIS A 248 -7.47 4.26 13.03
CA HIS A 248 -7.93 5.45 12.32
C HIS A 248 -6.77 6.18 11.64
N SER A 249 -5.66 6.39 12.36
CA SER A 249 -4.45 7.03 11.82
C SER A 249 -3.84 6.21 10.69
N ALA A 250 -3.71 4.89 10.86
CA ALA A 250 -3.19 3.99 9.84
C ALA A 250 -4.05 3.99 8.57
N SER A 251 -5.39 3.93 8.73
CA SER A 251 -6.33 3.99 7.61
C SER A 251 -6.24 5.32 6.85
N SER A 252 -6.09 6.43 7.56
CA SER A 252 -5.85 7.75 6.94
C SER A 252 -4.53 7.78 6.16
N GLY A 253 -3.48 7.15 6.68
CA GLY A 253 -2.20 6.99 5.99
C GLY A 253 -2.32 6.18 4.70
N VAL A 254 -3.07 5.07 4.73
CA VAL A 254 -3.35 4.26 3.53
C VAL A 254 -4.11 5.06 2.47
N ALA A 255 -5.13 5.82 2.86
CA ALA A 255 -5.90 6.66 1.94
C ALA A 255 -5.01 7.74 1.28
N HIS A 256 -4.13 8.37 2.05
CA HIS A 256 -3.17 9.35 1.53
C HIS A 256 -2.17 8.73 0.56
N SER A 257 -1.52 7.62 0.93
CA SER A 257 -0.60 6.90 0.05
C SER A 257 -1.27 6.42 -1.24
N SER A 258 -2.53 5.97 -1.17
CA SER A 258 -3.32 5.59 -2.35
C SER A 258 -3.59 6.78 -3.27
N HIS A 259 -3.80 7.96 -2.73
CA HIS A 259 -3.94 9.19 -3.51
C HIS A 259 -2.65 9.54 -4.26
N ASP A 260 -1.49 9.46 -3.60
CA ASP A 260 -0.18 9.72 -4.19
C ASP A 260 0.13 8.71 -5.32
N ILE A 261 -0.19 7.42 -5.10
CA ILE A 261 -0.08 6.37 -6.11
C ILE A 261 -0.97 6.70 -7.31
N SER A 262 -2.22 7.13 -7.10
CA SER A 262 -3.13 7.50 -8.20
C SER A 262 -2.58 8.64 -9.05
N THR A 263 -1.96 9.64 -8.42
CA THR A 263 -1.30 10.75 -9.12
C THR A 263 -0.11 10.26 -9.96
N THR A 264 0.71 9.37 -9.39
CA THR A 264 1.84 8.77 -10.10
C THR A 264 1.38 7.92 -11.30
N LEU A 265 0.29 7.15 -11.14
CA LEU A 265 -0.28 6.34 -12.22
C LEU A 265 -0.83 7.20 -13.36
N ALA A 266 -1.43 8.36 -13.06
CA ALA A 266 -1.86 9.30 -14.09
C ALA A 266 -0.66 9.81 -14.91
N GLN A 267 0.46 10.16 -14.26
CA GLN A 267 1.69 10.56 -14.94
C GLN A 267 2.31 9.42 -15.76
N GLN A 268 2.28 8.18 -15.25
CA GLN A 268 2.75 7.00 -15.98
C GLN A 268 1.90 6.71 -17.22
N SER A 269 0.58 6.90 -17.15
CA SER A 269 -0.33 6.77 -18.28
C SER A 269 -0.04 7.79 -19.36
N GLU A 270 0.23 9.05 -19.01
CA GLU A 270 0.62 10.10 -19.95
C GLU A 270 1.98 9.81 -20.60
N ALA A 271 2.95 9.33 -19.80
CA ALA A 271 4.26 8.91 -20.31
C ALA A 271 4.14 7.74 -21.30
N ALA A 272 3.31 6.74 -20.98
CA ALA A 272 3.03 5.62 -21.88
C ALA A 272 2.42 6.08 -23.22
N HIS A 273 1.49 7.02 -23.16
CA HIS A 273 0.90 7.62 -24.38
C HIS A 273 1.96 8.35 -25.22
N SER A 274 2.85 9.12 -24.60
CA SER A 274 3.95 9.80 -25.28
C SER A 274 4.93 8.81 -25.93
N ILE A 275 5.24 7.71 -25.27
CA ILE A 275 6.06 6.61 -25.81
C ILE A 275 5.36 6.00 -27.03
N ALA A 276 4.04 5.72 -26.96
CA ALA A 276 3.27 5.19 -28.08
C ALA A 276 3.34 6.10 -29.32
N CYS A 277 3.17 7.41 -29.14
CA CYS A 277 3.33 8.39 -30.24
C CYS A 277 4.76 8.40 -30.82
N SER A 278 5.78 8.29 -29.98
CA SER A 278 7.17 8.21 -30.42
C SER A 278 7.45 6.94 -31.22
N MET A 279 6.85 5.83 -30.84
CA MET A 279 6.96 4.56 -31.55
C MET A 279 6.28 4.60 -32.92
N GLU A 280 5.14 5.27 -33.03
CA GLU A 280 4.48 5.51 -34.33
C GLU A 280 5.40 6.28 -35.27
N GLN A 281 6.04 7.34 -34.77
CA GLN A 281 7.03 8.09 -35.55
C GLN A 281 8.23 7.24 -35.95
N MET A 282 8.73 6.37 -35.04
CA MET A 282 9.82 5.45 -35.35
C MET A 282 9.44 4.43 -36.44
N ASN A 283 8.18 3.95 -36.45
CA ASN A 283 7.66 3.09 -37.53
C ASN A 283 7.68 3.78 -38.88
N VAL A 284 7.25 5.04 -38.95
CA VAL A 284 7.30 5.83 -40.19
C VAL A 284 8.75 5.98 -40.64
N LEU A 285 9.67 6.37 -39.75
CA LEU A 285 11.09 6.50 -40.08
C LEU A 285 11.74 5.19 -40.53
N ALA A 286 11.37 4.05 -39.91
CA ALA A 286 11.86 2.74 -40.32
C ALA A 286 11.42 2.40 -41.76
N SER A 287 10.18 2.70 -42.12
CA SER A 287 9.65 2.54 -43.48
C SER A 287 10.35 3.45 -44.49
N GLU A 288 10.60 4.72 -44.14
CA GLU A 288 11.34 5.67 -44.97
C GLU A 288 12.81 5.23 -45.19
N ASN A 289 13.46 4.72 -44.13
CA ASN A 289 14.80 4.14 -44.17
C ASN A 289 14.85 2.98 -45.15
N GLN A 290 13.89 2.06 -45.12
CA GLN A 290 13.80 0.92 -46.03
C GLN A 290 13.64 1.33 -47.48
N ALA A 291 12.79 2.33 -47.73
CA ALA A 291 12.64 2.92 -49.08
C ALA A 291 13.95 3.58 -49.56
N THR A 292 14.67 4.24 -48.65
CA THR A 292 15.94 4.91 -48.94
C THR A 292 17.03 3.91 -49.28
N VAL A 293 17.15 2.81 -48.50
CA VAL A 293 18.08 1.69 -48.76
C VAL A 293 17.82 1.10 -50.17
N SER A 294 16.54 0.88 -50.52
CA SER A 294 16.18 0.37 -51.84
C SER A 294 16.66 1.30 -52.97
N ARG A 295 16.50 2.61 -52.79
CA ARG A 295 17.00 3.61 -53.76
C ARG A 295 18.52 3.63 -53.88
N PHE A 296 19.24 3.53 -52.77
CA PHE A 296 20.70 3.46 -52.77
C PHE A 296 21.22 2.21 -53.51
N LYS A 297 20.60 1.07 -53.26
CA LYS A 297 20.90 -0.19 -53.95
C LYS A 297 20.74 -0.06 -55.47
N GLN A 298 19.62 0.53 -55.90
CA GLN A 298 19.35 0.78 -57.32
C GLN A 298 20.35 1.75 -57.96
N ALA A 299 20.73 2.82 -57.24
CA ALA A 299 21.73 3.79 -57.67
C ALA A 299 23.11 3.14 -57.79
N ALA A 300 23.52 2.34 -56.82
CA ALA A 300 24.79 1.58 -56.82
C ALA A 300 24.84 0.63 -57.99
N ASP A 301 23.74 -0.10 -58.30
CA ASP A 301 23.67 -1.01 -59.43
C ASP A 301 23.76 -0.27 -60.76
N THR A 302 23.19 0.92 -60.87
CA THR A 302 23.25 1.75 -62.05
C THR A 302 24.66 2.31 -62.28
N LEU A 303 25.33 2.81 -61.22
CA LEU A 303 26.70 3.29 -61.30
C LEU A 303 27.67 2.17 -61.66
N HIS A 304 27.49 0.98 -61.07
CA HIS A 304 28.30 -0.18 -61.38
C HIS A 304 28.24 -0.58 -62.86
N ARG A 305 27.00 -0.64 -63.43
CA ARG A 305 26.79 -0.92 -64.83
C ARG A 305 27.41 0.17 -65.75
N ALA A 306 27.23 1.43 -65.42
CA ALA A 306 27.81 2.54 -66.16
C ALA A 306 29.34 2.49 -66.17
N ALA A 307 29.97 2.14 -65.04
CA ALA A 307 31.41 1.98 -64.94
C ALA A 307 31.92 0.77 -65.76
N ASP A 308 31.21 -0.35 -65.75
CA ASP A 308 31.51 -1.51 -66.57
C ASP A 308 31.36 -1.23 -68.07
N GLU A 309 30.29 -0.53 -68.50
CA GLU A 309 30.07 -0.09 -69.86
C GLU A 309 31.21 0.85 -70.33
N GLN A 310 31.57 1.88 -69.52
CA GLN A 310 32.70 2.76 -69.80
C GLN A 310 34.01 1.95 -69.97
N HIS A 311 34.27 1.02 -69.06
CA HIS A 311 35.47 0.19 -69.14
C HIS A 311 35.47 -0.65 -70.42
N ALA A 312 34.35 -1.25 -70.82
CA ALA A 312 34.22 -2.03 -72.02
C ALA A 312 34.44 -1.19 -73.31
N LEU A 313 33.89 0.04 -73.36
CA LEU A 313 34.08 0.99 -74.46
C LEU A 313 35.56 1.40 -74.59
N LEU A 314 36.20 1.67 -73.45
CA LEU A 314 37.61 2.13 -73.44
C LEU A 314 38.62 0.99 -73.64
N ALA A 315 38.26 -0.26 -73.39
CA ALA A 315 39.09 -1.44 -73.68
C ALA A 315 39.44 -1.58 -75.20
N HIS A 316 38.63 -0.95 -76.05
CA HIS A 316 38.92 -0.86 -77.48
C HIS A 316 40.13 0.03 -77.81
N PHE A 317 40.41 1.04 -76.95
CA PHE A 317 41.48 2.02 -77.08
C PHE A 317 42.76 1.63 -76.26
N ASP A 318 42.75 0.58 -75.51
CA ASP A 318 43.89 0.09 -74.70
C ASP A 318 44.62 -1.07 -75.34
N LYS A 319 44.27 -1.40 -76.60
CA LYS A 319 44.96 -2.39 -77.43
C LYS A 319 46.22 -1.79 -78.09
#